data_07cc9db9938a0f2ee153693f6c8bbf61
#
_entry.id   07cc9db9938a0f2ee153693f6c8bbf61
#
_cell.length_a   1.000
_cell.length_b   1.000
_cell.length_c   1.000
_cell.angle_alpha   90.00
_cell.angle_beta   90.00
_cell.angle_gamma   90.00
#
_symmetry.space_group_name_H-M   'P 1'
#
loop_
_entity.id
_entity.type
_entity.pdbx_description
1 polymer ?
#
loop_
_entity_poly.entity_id
_entity_poly.type
_entity_poly.pdbx_seq_one_letter_code
_entity_poly.pdbx_strand_id
1 'polypeptide(L)'
;MKKVIIKPSTNSNKKLMAVFYKDNIKIKTIHFGAAGMSDYTIHKDDKRKQRYLNRHKNNENWSNPMSAGALSRWILWNKKSLRASINDFKKRFNFTNKSSKRSKRSKRRI
;
A
#
# COMPACT_ATOMS: atom_id res chain seq x y z
N MET A 1 17.72 6.28 -2.73
CA MET A 1 16.93 5.10 -2.34
C MET A 1 15.58 5.53 -1.82
N LYS A 2 14.52 4.93 -2.30
CA LYS A 2 13.16 5.28 -1.88
C LYS A 2 12.61 4.23 -0.93
N LYS A 3 11.92 4.69 0.10
CA LYS A 3 11.30 3.83 1.10
C LYS A 3 9.90 4.33 1.41
N VAL A 4 8.99 3.41 1.70
CA VAL A 4 7.65 3.77 2.15
C VAL A 4 7.29 2.92 3.37
N ILE A 5 6.66 3.56 4.34
CA ILE A 5 6.15 2.89 5.53
C ILE A 5 4.64 2.99 5.50
N ILE A 6 3.96 1.85 5.57
CA ILE A 6 2.51 1.79 5.59
C ILE A 6 2.09 1.43 7.02
N LYS A 7 1.26 2.28 7.61
CA LYS A 7 0.83 2.07 9.00
C LYS A 7 -0.56 2.66 9.22
N PRO A 8 -1.19 2.36 10.37
CA PRO A 8 -2.51 2.94 10.66
C PRO A 8 -2.47 4.45 10.60
N SER A 9 -3.53 5.04 10.02
CA SER A 9 -3.61 6.47 9.86
C SER A 9 -3.82 7.19 11.20
N THR A 10 -3.20 8.36 11.32
CA THR A 10 -3.49 9.26 12.44
C THR A 10 -4.74 10.09 12.19
N ASN A 11 -5.28 10.04 10.97
CA ASN A 11 -6.56 10.69 10.63
C ASN A 11 -7.68 9.67 10.83
N SER A 12 -8.61 9.94 11.75
CA SER A 12 -9.66 8.99 12.10
C SER A 12 -10.61 8.67 10.94
N ASN A 13 -10.63 9.48 9.90
CA ASN A 13 -11.47 9.24 8.72
C ASN A 13 -10.80 8.36 7.69
N LYS A 14 -9.55 7.96 7.91
CA LYS A 14 -8.79 7.12 6.98
C LYS A 14 -8.28 5.87 7.68
N LYS A 15 -8.11 4.79 6.90
CA LYS A 15 -7.63 3.52 7.44
C LYS A 15 -6.13 3.50 7.66
N LEU A 16 -5.40 3.93 6.65
CA LEU A 16 -3.95 3.78 6.62
C LEU A 16 -3.30 5.07 6.16
N MET A 17 -2.00 5.16 6.41
CA MET A 17 -1.21 6.23 5.82
C MET A 17 0.10 5.66 5.28
N ALA A 18 0.60 6.30 4.23
CA ALA A 18 1.87 5.96 3.62
C ALA A 18 2.83 7.12 3.86
N VAL A 19 3.96 6.84 4.49
CA VAL A 19 5.00 7.84 4.72
C VAL A 19 6.15 7.52 3.78
N PHE A 20 6.44 8.45 2.88
CA PHE A 20 7.45 8.28 1.84
C PHE A 20 8.75 8.96 2.23
N TYR A 21 9.86 8.26 2.00
CA TYR A 21 11.19 8.74 2.29
C TYR A 21 12.07 8.63 1.04
N LYS A 22 12.97 9.58 0.88
CA LYS A 22 14.02 9.50 -0.12
C LYS A 22 15.33 9.82 0.57
N ASP A 23 16.27 8.87 0.51
CA ASP A 23 17.59 9.03 1.16
C ASP A 23 17.45 9.39 2.64
N ASN A 24 16.54 8.71 3.32
CA ASN A 24 16.26 8.86 4.75
C ASN A 24 15.59 10.19 5.14
N ILE A 25 15.12 10.95 4.15
CA ILE A 25 14.41 12.20 4.41
C ILE A 25 12.94 11.99 4.04
N LYS A 26 12.06 12.32 5.00
CA LYS A 26 10.63 12.23 4.75
C LYS A 26 10.20 13.28 3.73
N ILE A 27 9.57 12.84 2.64
CA ILE A 27 9.17 13.75 1.56
C ILE A 27 7.66 13.93 1.44
N LYS A 28 6.86 12.95 1.92
CA LYS A 28 5.41 13.06 1.78
C LYS A 28 4.70 12.05 2.67
N THR A 29 3.53 12.44 3.16
CA THR A 29 2.63 11.54 3.89
C THR A 29 1.26 11.62 3.21
N ILE A 30 0.68 10.44 2.90
CA ILE A 30 -0.63 10.37 2.26
C ILE A 30 -1.51 9.42 3.05
N HIS A 31 -2.69 9.91 3.46
CA HIS A 31 -3.69 9.09 4.12
C HIS A 31 -4.63 8.51 3.08
N PHE A 32 -5.01 7.25 3.23
CA PHE A 32 -5.87 6.62 2.22
C PHE A 32 -6.77 5.56 2.84
N GLY A 33 -7.83 5.21 2.09
CA GLY A 33 -8.82 4.24 2.52
C GLY A 33 -9.83 4.86 3.48
N ALA A 34 -11.11 4.85 3.12
CA ALA A 34 -12.16 5.41 3.96
C ALA A 34 -12.35 4.53 5.20
N ALA A 35 -12.27 5.15 6.39
CA ALA A 35 -12.50 4.42 7.63
C ALA A 35 -13.94 3.92 7.67
N GLY A 36 -14.13 2.70 8.17
CA GLY A 36 -15.45 2.10 8.25
C GLY A 36 -15.92 1.39 6.98
N MET A 37 -15.20 1.56 5.88
CA MET A 37 -15.56 0.91 4.63
C MET A 37 -14.79 -0.41 4.48
N SER A 38 -15.39 -1.38 3.80
CA SER A 38 -14.71 -2.64 3.53
C SER A 38 -13.77 -2.50 2.34
N ASP A 39 -12.87 -3.46 2.18
CA ASP A 39 -11.97 -3.52 1.03
C ASP A 39 -11.60 -4.98 0.77
N TYR A 40 -10.82 -5.23 -0.29
CA TYR A 40 -10.51 -6.58 -0.71
C TYR A 40 -9.74 -7.38 0.34
N THR A 41 -8.93 -6.73 1.17
CA THR A 41 -8.22 -7.43 2.24
C THR A 41 -9.14 -7.90 3.36
N ILE A 42 -10.35 -7.34 3.43
CA ILE A 42 -11.35 -7.69 4.43
C ILE A 42 -12.35 -8.71 3.88
N HIS A 43 -13.05 -8.37 2.77
CA HIS A 43 -14.11 -9.25 2.26
C HIS A 43 -13.61 -10.32 1.29
N LYS A 44 -12.46 -10.11 0.66
CA LYS A 44 -11.83 -11.07 -0.26
C LYS A 44 -12.74 -11.50 -1.41
N ASP A 45 -13.63 -10.61 -1.82
CA ASP A 45 -14.64 -10.88 -2.85
C ASP A 45 -14.17 -10.37 -4.20
N ASP A 46 -13.87 -11.28 -5.12
CA ASP A 46 -13.32 -10.93 -6.43
C ASP A 46 -14.28 -10.09 -7.26
N LYS A 47 -15.59 -10.30 -7.12
CA LYS A 47 -16.55 -9.50 -7.87
C LYS A 47 -16.60 -8.07 -7.38
N ARG A 48 -16.52 -7.87 -6.08
CA ARG A 48 -16.48 -6.52 -5.50
C ARG A 48 -15.20 -5.81 -5.89
N LYS A 49 -14.08 -6.54 -5.93
CA LYS A 49 -12.81 -5.96 -6.40
C LYS A 49 -12.97 -5.50 -7.85
N GLN A 50 -13.52 -6.33 -8.71
CA GLN A 50 -13.68 -5.97 -10.12
C GLN A 50 -14.57 -4.73 -10.29
N ARG A 51 -15.64 -4.63 -9.53
CA ARG A 51 -16.51 -3.45 -9.58
C ARG A 51 -15.77 -2.20 -9.13
N TYR A 52 -14.95 -2.31 -8.07
CA TYR A 52 -14.13 -1.20 -7.63
C TYR A 52 -13.20 -0.72 -8.74
N LEU A 53 -12.49 -1.65 -9.36
CA LEU A 53 -11.55 -1.33 -10.43
C LEU A 53 -12.26 -0.65 -11.61
N ASN A 54 -13.43 -1.16 -11.99
CA ASN A 54 -14.17 -0.60 -13.11
C ASN A 54 -14.65 0.81 -12.82
N ARG A 55 -15.04 1.11 -11.57
CA ARG A 55 -15.52 2.45 -11.20
C ARG A 55 -14.39 3.47 -11.16
N HIS A 56 -13.21 3.07 -10.73
CA HIS A 56 -12.13 4.02 -10.44
C HIS A 56 -11.09 4.16 -11.53
N LYS A 57 -10.97 3.19 -12.42
CA LYS A 57 -9.84 3.17 -13.36
C LYS A 57 -9.75 4.39 -14.28
N ASN A 58 -10.88 5.01 -14.60
CA ASN A 58 -10.88 6.16 -15.50
C ASN A 58 -10.67 7.48 -14.78
N ASN A 59 -10.72 7.47 -13.46
CA ASN A 59 -10.67 8.70 -12.67
C ASN A 59 -9.40 8.82 -11.83
N GLU A 60 -8.54 7.80 -11.86
CA GLU A 60 -7.37 7.74 -11.00
C GLU A 60 -6.13 7.34 -11.77
N ASN A 61 -5.00 7.89 -11.38
CA ASN A 61 -3.71 7.50 -11.96
C ASN A 61 -3.05 6.47 -11.06
N TRP A 62 -3.25 5.20 -11.39
CA TRP A 62 -2.72 4.11 -10.58
C TRP A 62 -1.21 3.88 -10.76
N SER A 63 -0.60 4.60 -11.68
CA SER A 63 0.85 4.51 -11.88
C SER A 63 1.63 5.51 -11.02
N ASN A 64 0.93 6.42 -10.33
CA ASN A 64 1.56 7.37 -9.41
C ASN A 64 1.47 6.83 -7.98
N PRO A 65 2.56 6.26 -7.42
CA PRO A 65 2.51 5.65 -6.09
C PRO A 65 2.26 6.63 -4.95
N MET A 66 2.44 7.92 -5.20
CA MET A 66 2.22 8.93 -4.18
C MET A 66 0.85 9.59 -4.31
N SER A 67 -0.16 8.81 -4.67
CA SER A 67 -1.53 9.29 -4.70
C SER A 67 -2.41 8.36 -3.88
N ALA A 68 -3.46 8.92 -3.27
CA ALA A 68 -4.38 8.12 -2.46
C ALA A 68 -5.09 7.05 -3.31
N GLY A 69 -5.40 7.37 -4.56
CA GLY A 69 -6.04 6.41 -5.46
C GLY A 69 -5.16 5.20 -5.75
N ALA A 70 -3.88 5.45 -6.06
CA ALA A 70 -2.96 4.35 -6.33
C ALA A 70 -2.69 3.52 -5.07
N LEU A 71 -2.56 4.17 -3.92
CA LEU A 71 -2.35 3.47 -2.67
C LEU A 71 -3.54 2.57 -2.34
N SER A 72 -4.76 3.06 -2.51
CA SER A 72 -5.95 2.24 -2.28
C SER A 72 -6.01 1.06 -3.25
N ARG A 73 -5.73 1.31 -4.54
CA ARG A 73 -5.77 0.26 -5.56
C ARG A 73 -4.76 -0.85 -5.27
N TRP A 74 -3.54 -0.50 -4.95
CA TRP A 74 -2.47 -1.48 -4.84
C TRP A 74 -2.30 -2.08 -3.45
N ILE A 75 -2.86 -1.44 -2.43
CA ILE A 75 -2.75 -1.94 -1.06
C ILE A 75 -4.07 -2.51 -0.54
N LEU A 76 -5.18 -1.82 -0.77
CA LEU A 76 -6.47 -2.28 -0.25
C LEU A 76 -7.25 -3.14 -1.23
N TRP A 77 -7.04 -2.98 -2.53
CA TRP A 77 -7.81 -3.66 -3.58
C TRP A 77 -6.91 -4.46 -4.53
N ASN A 78 -5.86 -5.07 -4.02
CA ASN A 78 -4.90 -5.83 -4.82
C ASN A 78 -4.93 -7.32 -4.45
N LYS A 79 -4.27 -7.67 -3.36
CA LYS A 79 -4.20 -9.04 -2.88
C LYS A 79 -5.17 -9.25 -1.73
N LYS A 80 -5.43 -10.52 -1.39
CA LYS A 80 -6.36 -10.82 -0.31
C LYS A 80 -5.78 -10.54 1.07
N SER A 81 -4.48 -10.41 1.17
CA SER A 81 -3.82 -10.10 2.44
C SER A 81 -3.18 -8.72 2.34
N LEU A 82 -3.29 -7.95 3.42
CA LEU A 82 -2.68 -6.63 3.47
C LEU A 82 -1.17 -6.71 3.31
N ARG A 83 -0.54 -7.67 3.98
CA ARG A 83 0.91 -7.85 3.88
C ARG A 83 1.35 -8.14 2.44
N ALA A 84 0.65 -9.04 1.76
CA ALA A 84 0.98 -9.38 0.37
C ALA A 84 0.81 -8.18 -0.54
N SER A 85 -0.22 -7.37 -0.31
CA SER A 85 -0.47 -6.17 -1.10
C SER A 85 0.63 -5.14 -0.90
N ILE A 86 1.07 -4.94 0.34
CA ILE A 86 2.15 -3.99 0.64
C ILE A 86 3.45 -4.43 -0.02
N ASN A 87 3.77 -5.72 0.05
CA ASN A 87 4.97 -6.25 -0.60
C ASN A 87 4.92 -6.07 -2.10
N ASP A 88 3.77 -6.32 -2.72
CA ASP A 88 3.59 -6.12 -4.16
C ASP A 88 3.74 -4.65 -4.53
N PHE A 89 3.16 -3.76 -3.73
CA PHE A 89 3.27 -2.32 -3.96
C PHE A 89 4.74 -1.87 -3.97
N LYS A 90 5.50 -2.30 -2.97
CA LYS A 90 6.91 -1.93 -2.88
C LYS A 90 7.70 -2.45 -4.08
N LYS A 91 7.43 -3.69 -4.48
CA LYS A 91 8.10 -4.30 -5.62
C LYS A 91 7.74 -3.59 -6.92
N ARG A 92 6.45 -3.30 -7.11
CA ARG A 92 5.94 -2.69 -8.32
C ARG A 92 6.51 -1.31 -8.57
N PHE A 93 6.70 -0.53 -7.52
CA PHE A 93 7.16 0.85 -7.61
C PHE A 93 8.60 1.05 -7.14
N ASN A 94 9.34 -0.05 -6.97
CA ASN A 94 10.77 -0.02 -6.66
C ASN A 94 11.10 0.65 -5.33
N PHE A 95 10.27 0.45 -4.32
CA PHE A 95 10.60 0.86 -2.97
C PHE A 95 11.43 -0.21 -2.29
N THR A 96 12.39 0.21 -1.48
CA THR A 96 13.19 -0.75 -0.76
C THR A 96 12.35 -1.54 0.22
N ASN A 97 12.64 -2.83 0.34
CA ASN A 97 11.93 -3.72 1.25
C ASN A 97 12.86 -4.17 2.38
N LYS A 98 13.73 -3.27 2.81
CA LYS A 98 14.77 -3.66 3.72
C LYS A 98 14.24 -4.02 5.11
N SER A 99 13.07 -3.59 5.47
CA SER A 99 12.50 -3.96 6.76
C SER A 99 12.27 -5.45 6.88
N SER A 100 12.28 -6.12 5.77
CA SER A 100 12.09 -7.56 5.80
C SER A 100 13.36 -8.31 6.07
N LYS A 101 14.42 -7.69 6.30
CA LYS A 101 15.61 -8.39 6.43
C LYS A 101 15.98 -9.29 7.36
N ARG A 102 15.64 -8.92 7.41
CA ARG A 102 15.83 -9.65 7.82
C ARG A 102 16.07 -10.60 7.46
N SER A 103 16.32 -10.31 7.39
CA SER A 103 16.59 -11.17 7.03
C SER A 103 17.28 -11.72 6.74
N LYS A 104 17.68 -11.44 6.87
CA LYS A 104 18.27 -11.99 6.59
C LYS A 104 18.75 -12.60 6.76
N ARG A 105 18.89 -12.45 7.25
CA ARG A 105 19.25 -13.06 7.41
C ARG A 105 19.40 -13.90 7.46
N SER A 106 19.49 -13.62 7.57
CA SER A 106 19.53 -14.40 7.67
C SER A 106 19.96 -15.04 7.74
N LYS A 107 20.10 -14.85 7.87
CA LYS A 107 20.34 -15.37 7.94
C LYS A 107 20.91 -15.91 8.18
N ARG A 108 21.17 -15.76 8.47
CA ARG A 108 21.51 -16.21 8.75
C ARG A 108 22.00 -16.89 9.03
N ARG A 109 22.11 -16.76 9.10
CA ARG A 109 22.40 -17.42 9.31
C ARG A 109 22.83 -18.11 9.45
N ILE A 110 22.99 -17.79 9.53
CA ILE A 110 23.38 -18.58 9.56
C ILE A 110 23.53 -19.10 9.70
#